data_9a79ec3432ac66d4e63901fc0df95d23
#
_entry.id   9a79ec3432ac66d4e63901fc0df95d23
#
_cell.length_a   1.000
_cell.length_b   1.000
_cell.length_c   1.000
_cell.angle_alpha   90.00
_cell.angle_beta   90.00
_cell.angle_gamma   90.00
#
_symmetry.space_group_name_H-M   'P 1'
#
loop_
_entity.id
_entity.type
_entity.pdbx_description
1 polymer ?
#
loop_
_entity_poly.entity_id
_entity_poly.type
_entity_poly.pdbx_seq_one_letter_code
_entity_poly.pdbx_strand_id
1 'polypeptide(L)'
;AGCMQTLFPPVELIKTLGEVAALAGKRQLRLAETEKYPHVTFFFNGGDEASQPEEDRCMVQSPMVATYDQQPEMNAEGVLAAALDSIRTHQHDLIIVNFANPDMVGHTGDLPAAITAVQTVDNCVGQIAEAVVSAGGQMLLTADHGNCEVMWDDRANSPHTAHTTNPVPLILICLLYTSPSPRDLDL
;
A
#
# COMPACT_ATOMS: atom_id res chain seq x y z
N ALA A 1 38.12 8.13 -19.39
CA ALA A 1 36.93 8.30 -18.63
C ALA A 1 37.25 8.02 -17.16
N GLY A 2 37.31 9.08 -16.33
CA GLY A 2 37.58 8.95 -14.90
C GLY A 2 36.47 8.19 -14.22
N CYS A 3 36.83 7.15 -13.48
CA CYS A 3 35.89 6.39 -12.65
C CYS A 3 35.45 7.31 -11.50
N MET A 4 34.17 7.72 -11.47
CA MET A 4 33.65 8.38 -10.29
C MET A 4 33.53 7.35 -9.15
N GLN A 5 34.12 7.69 -8.00
CA GLN A 5 33.93 6.88 -6.80
C GLN A 5 32.58 7.22 -6.16
N THR A 6 31.75 6.24 -5.94
CA THR A 6 30.48 6.38 -5.21
C THR A 6 30.78 6.47 -3.72
N LEU A 7 30.41 7.57 -3.07
CA LEU A 7 30.59 7.75 -1.62
C LEU A 7 29.70 6.80 -0.81
N PHE A 8 28.50 6.53 -1.32
CA PHE A 8 27.51 5.61 -0.73
C PHE A 8 27.12 4.60 -1.81
N PRO A 9 27.81 3.45 -1.91
CA PRO A 9 27.41 2.42 -2.85
C PRO A 9 26.02 1.89 -2.49
N PRO A 10 25.22 1.49 -3.48
CA PRO A 10 23.94 0.83 -3.21
C PRO A 10 24.18 -0.43 -2.36
N VAL A 11 23.34 -0.63 -1.36
CA VAL A 11 23.33 -1.85 -0.55
C VAL A 11 22.36 -2.81 -1.22
N GLU A 12 22.86 -3.96 -1.63
CA GLU A 12 22.02 -5.05 -2.11
C GLU A 12 21.20 -5.62 -0.93
N LEU A 13 19.89 -5.52 -1.01
CA LEU A 13 18.99 -6.11 -0.03
C LEU A 13 18.74 -7.57 -0.40
N ILE A 14 19.02 -8.45 0.54
CA ILE A 14 18.76 -9.89 0.41
C ILE A 14 17.69 -10.33 1.41
N LYS A 15 16.96 -11.38 1.09
CA LYS A 15 15.85 -11.90 1.90
C LYS A 15 14.72 -10.87 2.06
N THR A 16 14.39 -10.19 0.99
CA THR A 16 13.17 -9.39 0.92
C THR A 16 11.95 -10.29 1.15
N LEU A 17 10.82 -9.71 1.53
CA LEU A 17 9.59 -10.51 1.75
C LEU A 17 9.21 -11.31 0.50
N GLY A 18 9.36 -10.70 -0.69
CA GLY A 18 9.10 -11.37 -1.96
C GLY A 18 10.00 -12.58 -2.20
N GLU A 19 11.31 -12.44 -1.95
CA GLU A 19 12.26 -13.56 -2.05
C GLU A 19 11.92 -14.68 -1.07
N VAL A 20 11.59 -14.34 0.18
CA VAL A 20 11.23 -15.35 1.20
C VAL A 20 9.95 -16.10 0.79
N ALA A 21 8.94 -15.39 0.26
CA ALA A 21 7.73 -16.01 -0.25
C ALA A 21 8.04 -16.95 -1.44
N ALA A 22 8.84 -16.50 -2.39
CA ALA A 22 9.26 -17.29 -3.55
C ALA A 22 10.05 -18.55 -3.14
N LEU A 23 11.02 -18.41 -2.21
CA LEU A 23 11.78 -19.55 -1.69
C LEU A 23 10.91 -20.57 -0.97
N ALA A 24 9.79 -20.13 -0.40
CA ALA A 24 8.78 -21.00 0.21
C ALA A 24 7.79 -21.59 -0.81
N GLY A 25 7.97 -21.33 -2.11
CA GLY A 25 7.06 -21.77 -3.17
C GLY A 25 5.68 -21.14 -3.10
N LYS A 26 5.58 -19.89 -2.57
CA LYS A 26 4.34 -19.17 -2.37
C LYS A 26 4.06 -18.23 -3.54
N ARG A 27 2.83 -18.29 -4.07
CA ARG A 27 2.38 -17.36 -5.11
C ARG A 27 2.08 -16.01 -4.50
N GLN A 28 2.49 -14.96 -5.20
CA GLN A 28 2.34 -13.59 -4.71
C GLN A 28 1.80 -12.65 -5.79
N LEU A 29 0.97 -11.69 -5.37
CA LEU A 29 0.43 -10.63 -6.21
C LEU A 29 0.97 -9.28 -5.76
N ARG A 30 1.43 -8.46 -6.72
CA ARG A 30 1.71 -7.04 -6.57
C ARG A 30 0.63 -6.25 -7.29
N LEU A 31 -0.11 -5.42 -6.56
CA LEU A 31 -1.28 -4.73 -7.08
C LEU A 31 -1.28 -3.25 -6.68
N ALA A 32 -1.30 -2.38 -7.65
CA ALA A 32 -1.46 -0.93 -7.43
C ALA A 32 -1.94 -0.24 -8.69
N GLU A 33 -2.37 1.01 -8.55
CA GLU A 33 -2.52 1.91 -9.68
C GLU A 33 -1.16 2.33 -10.25
N THR A 34 -1.15 2.86 -11.48
CA THR A 34 0.06 3.31 -12.21
C THR A 34 0.99 4.15 -11.34
N GLU A 35 0.45 5.10 -10.56
CA GLU A 35 1.21 6.04 -9.74
C GLU A 35 1.99 5.37 -8.60
N LYS A 36 1.51 4.25 -8.10
CA LYS A 36 2.08 3.52 -6.98
C LYS A 36 2.60 2.12 -7.34
N TYR A 37 2.61 1.78 -8.63
CA TYR A 37 3.10 0.49 -9.09
C TYR A 37 4.58 0.22 -8.71
N PRO A 38 5.51 1.19 -8.84
CA PRO A 38 6.88 1.00 -8.37
C PRO A 38 7.00 0.73 -6.87
N HIS A 39 6.05 1.22 -6.06
CA HIS A 39 6.07 1.04 -4.60
C HIS A 39 5.83 -0.41 -4.20
N VAL A 40 4.99 -1.14 -4.94
CA VAL A 40 4.71 -2.56 -4.68
C VAL A 40 5.63 -3.51 -5.47
N THR A 41 6.44 -3.00 -6.40
CA THR A 41 7.37 -3.79 -7.22
C THR A 41 8.82 -3.41 -6.94
N PHE A 42 9.38 -2.45 -7.64
CA PHE A 42 10.78 -2.03 -7.55
C PHE A 42 11.23 -1.73 -6.10
N PHE A 43 10.54 -0.81 -5.42
CA PHE A 43 10.92 -0.44 -4.05
C PHE A 43 10.70 -1.59 -3.06
N PHE A 44 9.61 -2.33 -3.21
CA PHE A 44 9.30 -3.46 -2.33
C PHE A 44 10.29 -4.62 -2.51
N ASN A 45 10.87 -4.76 -3.71
CA ASN A 45 11.91 -5.75 -4.02
C ASN A 45 13.34 -5.21 -3.75
N GLY A 46 13.47 -4.11 -3.00
CA GLY A 46 14.77 -3.59 -2.59
C GLY A 46 15.56 -2.91 -3.71
N GLY A 47 14.89 -2.40 -4.75
CA GLY A 47 15.48 -1.74 -5.90
C GLY A 47 15.74 -2.68 -7.08
N ASP A 48 15.18 -3.89 -7.08
CA ASP A 48 15.24 -4.84 -8.19
C ASP A 48 13.96 -4.78 -9.03
N GLU A 49 14.10 -4.57 -10.35
CA GLU A 49 12.99 -4.59 -11.31
C GLU A 49 12.51 -6.01 -11.64
N ALA A 50 13.35 -7.02 -11.42
CA ALA A 50 13.00 -8.38 -11.73
C ALA A 50 11.86 -8.90 -10.83
N SER A 51 10.90 -9.59 -11.45
CA SER A 51 9.88 -10.30 -10.68
C SER A 51 10.50 -11.50 -9.98
N GLN A 52 10.08 -11.75 -8.75
CA GLN A 52 10.43 -12.99 -8.06
C GLN A 52 9.71 -14.19 -8.71
N PRO A 53 10.22 -15.41 -8.57
CA PRO A 53 9.45 -16.59 -8.93
C PRO A 53 8.06 -16.59 -8.27
N GLU A 54 7.03 -16.99 -9.00
CA GLU A 54 5.64 -17.00 -8.56
C GLU A 54 5.07 -15.60 -8.17
N GLU A 55 5.66 -14.52 -8.72
CA GLU A 55 5.20 -13.15 -8.55
C GLU A 55 4.39 -12.70 -9.77
N ASP A 56 3.09 -12.59 -9.59
CA ASP A 56 2.18 -11.93 -10.53
C ASP A 56 2.10 -10.42 -10.23
N ARG A 57 2.03 -9.62 -11.28
CA ARG A 57 1.94 -8.16 -11.20
C ARG A 57 0.69 -7.66 -11.90
N CYS A 58 -0.13 -6.89 -11.19
CA CYS A 58 -1.32 -6.26 -11.73
C CYS A 58 -1.23 -4.74 -11.57
N MET A 59 -1.10 -4.05 -12.68
CA MET A 59 -1.13 -2.58 -12.72
C MET A 59 -2.49 -2.11 -13.21
N VAL A 60 -3.20 -1.38 -12.36
CA VAL A 60 -4.46 -0.73 -12.69
C VAL A 60 -4.17 0.66 -13.23
N GLN A 61 -4.74 1.02 -14.37
CA GLN A 61 -4.49 2.32 -14.98
C GLN A 61 -5.13 3.43 -14.15
N SER A 62 -4.34 4.39 -13.69
CA SER A 62 -4.83 5.62 -13.04
C SER A 62 -5.59 6.51 -14.02
N PRO A 63 -6.56 7.32 -13.56
CA PRO A 63 -7.31 8.23 -14.42
C PRO A 63 -6.41 9.30 -15.03
N MET A 64 -6.70 9.67 -16.27
CA MET A 64 -5.96 10.70 -17.01
C MET A 64 -6.54 12.08 -16.70
N VAL A 65 -6.26 12.61 -15.51
CA VAL A 65 -6.64 13.95 -15.08
C VAL A 65 -5.41 14.83 -14.86
N ALA A 66 -5.59 16.15 -14.86
CA ALA A 66 -4.46 17.06 -14.66
C ALA A 66 -3.91 16.99 -13.22
N THR A 67 -4.81 16.88 -12.25
CA THR A 67 -4.51 16.71 -10.83
C THR A 67 -5.58 15.82 -10.20
N TYR A 68 -5.22 15.02 -9.19
CA TYR A 68 -6.12 13.99 -8.65
C TYR A 68 -7.22 14.52 -7.71
N ASP A 69 -7.21 15.81 -7.35
CA ASP A 69 -8.36 16.47 -6.72
C ASP A 69 -9.60 16.51 -7.64
N GLN A 70 -9.41 16.43 -8.97
CA GLN A 70 -10.50 16.37 -9.95
C GLN A 70 -11.18 15.00 -10.00
N GLN A 71 -10.52 13.97 -9.54
CA GLN A 71 -11.07 12.59 -9.43
C GLN A 71 -10.41 11.88 -8.24
N PRO A 72 -10.79 12.23 -7.00
CA PRO A 72 -10.13 11.72 -5.79
C PRO A 72 -10.35 10.21 -5.56
N GLU A 73 -11.38 9.62 -6.16
CA GLU A 73 -11.60 8.18 -6.15
C GLU A 73 -10.54 7.43 -6.96
N MET A 74 -9.86 8.13 -7.88
CA MET A 74 -8.88 7.55 -8.81
C MET A 74 -9.44 6.28 -9.48
N ASN A 75 -8.72 5.17 -9.44
CA ASN A 75 -9.22 3.86 -9.88
C ASN A 75 -9.15 2.83 -8.75
N ALA A 76 -9.48 3.26 -7.53
CA ALA A 76 -9.51 2.39 -6.36
C ALA A 76 -10.46 1.19 -6.56
N GLU A 77 -11.57 1.38 -7.31
CA GLU A 77 -12.49 0.28 -7.64
C GLU A 77 -11.83 -0.81 -8.48
N GLY A 78 -10.99 -0.44 -9.45
CA GLY A 78 -10.22 -1.40 -10.24
C GLY A 78 -9.22 -2.18 -9.39
N VAL A 79 -8.54 -1.51 -8.46
CA VAL A 79 -7.66 -2.15 -7.47
C VAL A 79 -8.45 -3.10 -6.57
N LEU A 80 -9.59 -2.64 -6.03
CA LEU A 80 -10.49 -3.45 -5.22
C LEU A 80 -10.94 -4.71 -5.95
N ALA A 81 -11.41 -4.57 -7.19
CA ALA A 81 -11.90 -5.69 -7.99
C ALA A 81 -10.83 -6.76 -8.19
N ALA A 82 -9.61 -6.35 -8.55
CA ALA A 82 -8.48 -7.27 -8.73
C ALA A 82 -8.08 -7.96 -7.42
N ALA A 83 -8.06 -7.23 -6.29
CA ALA A 83 -7.78 -7.80 -4.99
C ALA A 83 -8.83 -8.84 -4.58
N LEU A 84 -10.11 -8.51 -4.71
CA LEU A 84 -11.21 -9.42 -4.37
C LEU A 84 -11.23 -10.67 -5.25
N ASP A 85 -10.93 -10.55 -6.54
CA ASP A 85 -10.82 -11.70 -7.44
C ASP A 85 -9.70 -12.65 -6.96
N SER A 86 -8.51 -12.13 -6.71
CA SER A 86 -7.37 -12.90 -6.20
C SER A 86 -7.69 -13.62 -4.88
N ILE A 87 -8.35 -12.94 -3.93
CA ILE A 87 -8.72 -13.49 -2.63
C ILE A 87 -9.75 -14.60 -2.78
N ARG A 88 -10.83 -14.36 -3.53
CA ARG A 88 -11.95 -15.30 -3.71
C ARG A 88 -11.54 -16.56 -4.48
N THR A 89 -10.62 -16.43 -5.41
CA THR A 89 -10.12 -17.57 -6.20
C THR A 89 -8.97 -18.31 -5.51
N HIS A 90 -8.49 -17.83 -4.36
CA HIS A 90 -7.32 -18.36 -3.65
C HIS A 90 -6.09 -18.50 -4.57
N GLN A 91 -5.93 -17.54 -5.50
CA GLN A 91 -4.89 -17.61 -6.50
C GLN A 91 -3.50 -17.33 -5.91
N HIS A 92 -3.42 -16.48 -4.88
CA HIS A 92 -2.17 -16.06 -4.27
C HIS A 92 -2.16 -16.29 -2.77
N ASP A 93 -0.99 -16.66 -2.23
CA ASP A 93 -0.74 -16.82 -0.80
C ASP A 93 -0.39 -15.47 -0.13
N LEU A 94 0.24 -14.56 -0.88
CA LEU A 94 0.63 -13.23 -0.44
C LEU A 94 0.14 -12.18 -1.44
N ILE A 95 -0.58 -11.17 -0.96
CA ILE A 95 -1.07 -10.07 -1.78
C ILE A 95 -0.55 -8.76 -1.19
N ILE A 96 0.20 -7.99 -1.98
CA ILE A 96 0.67 -6.66 -1.64
C ILE A 96 -0.10 -5.66 -2.48
N VAL A 97 -0.89 -4.82 -1.80
CA VAL A 97 -1.75 -3.81 -2.42
C VAL A 97 -1.35 -2.42 -1.94
N ASN A 98 -1.29 -1.45 -2.84
CA ASN A 98 -1.19 -0.04 -2.50
C ASN A 98 -2.34 0.74 -3.14
N PHE A 99 -3.07 1.50 -2.33
CA PHE A 99 -4.05 2.48 -2.76
C PHE A 99 -3.39 3.85 -2.82
N ALA A 100 -3.31 4.42 -4.01
CA ALA A 100 -2.59 5.67 -4.28
C ALA A 100 -3.32 6.92 -3.79
N ASN A 101 -4.62 6.84 -3.56
CA ASN A 101 -5.51 7.98 -3.42
C ASN A 101 -5.09 8.98 -2.32
N PRO A 102 -4.84 8.57 -1.06
CA PRO A 102 -4.53 9.53 0.00
C PRO A 102 -3.24 10.32 -0.29
N ASP A 103 -2.22 9.67 -0.85
CA ASP A 103 -0.97 10.34 -1.17
C ASP A 103 -1.12 11.27 -2.37
N MET A 104 -1.64 10.77 -3.48
CA MET A 104 -1.75 11.53 -4.73
C MET A 104 -2.68 12.74 -4.59
N VAL A 105 -3.79 12.59 -3.89
CA VAL A 105 -4.74 13.68 -3.63
C VAL A 105 -4.20 14.61 -2.55
N GLY A 106 -3.54 14.09 -1.52
CA GLY A 106 -2.92 14.88 -0.46
C GLY A 106 -1.91 15.90 -0.98
N HIS A 107 -1.17 15.55 -2.02
CA HIS A 107 -0.23 16.47 -2.69
C HIS A 107 -0.90 17.67 -3.36
N THR A 108 -2.20 17.68 -3.59
CA THR A 108 -2.92 18.81 -4.16
C THR A 108 -3.24 19.90 -3.13
N GLY A 109 -3.26 19.55 -1.84
CA GLY A 109 -3.64 20.45 -0.76
C GLY A 109 -5.13 20.73 -0.65
N ASP A 110 -5.98 20.03 -1.43
CA ASP A 110 -7.43 20.15 -1.39
C ASP A 110 -8.01 19.23 -0.32
N LEU A 111 -8.42 19.78 0.81
CA LEU A 111 -8.96 19.01 1.93
C LEU A 111 -10.27 18.28 1.60
N PRO A 112 -11.28 18.87 0.94
CA PRO A 112 -12.47 18.15 0.50
C PRO A 112 -12.16 16.93 -0.38
N ALA A 113 -11.25 17.07 -1.34
CA ALA A 113 -10.82 15.97 -2.19
C ALA A 113 -10.07 14.87 -1.39
N ALA A 114 -9.19 15.28 -0.46
CA ALA A 114 -8.49 14.35 0.42
C ALA A 114 -9.45 13.53 1.31
N ILE A 115 -10.50 14.16 1.84
CA ILE A 115 -11.55 13.45 2.58
C ILE A 115 -12.24 12.39 1.70
N THR A 116 -12.60 12.75 0.47
CA THR A 116 -13.21 11.82 -0.49
C THR A 116 -12.26 10.66 -0.80
N ALA A 117 -10.99 10.95 -1.03
CA ALA A 117 -9.95 9.94 -1.30
C ALA A 117 -9.83 8.93 -0.14
N VAL A 118 -9.75 9.42 1.10
CA VAL A 118 -9.65 8.56 2.30
C VAL A 118 -10.92 7.73 2.49
N GLN A 119 -12.11 8.31 2.31
CA GLN A 119 -13.38 7.58 2.41
C GLN A 119 -13.50 6.48 1.36
N THR A 120 -13.02 6.75 0.14
CA THR A 120 -13.00 5.74 -0.94
C THR A 120 -12.10 4.57 -0.56
N VAL A 121 -10.89 4.85 -0.06
CA VAL A 121 -9.96 3.79 0.37
C VAL A 121 -10.49 3.03 1.58
N ASP A 122 -11.10 3.71 2.55
CA ASP A 122 -11.70 3.07 3.73
C ASP A 122 -12.77 2.05 3.32
N ASN A 123 -13.65 2.41 2.38
CA ASN A 123 -14.65 1.50 1.83
C ASN A 123 -14.02 0.29 1.10
N CYS A 124 -12.95 0.50 0.34
CA CYS A 124 -12.24 -0.59 -0.34
C CYS A 124 -11.56 -1.53 0.67
N VAL A 125 -10.88 -0.97 1.65
CA VAL A 125 -10.20 -1.71 2.73
C VAL A 125 -11.19 -2.55 3.53
N GLY A 126 -12.37 -2.00 3.85
CA GLY A 126 -13.44 -2.74 4.54
C GLY A 126 -13.85 -4.00 3.78
N GLN A 127 -14.10 -3.88 2.46
CA GLN A 127 -14.48 -5.01 1.61
C GLN A 127 -13.36 -6.06 1.47
N ILE A 128 -12.09 -5.61 1.35
CA ILE A 128 -10.93 -6.51 1.31
C ILE A 128 -10.81 -7.26 2.65
N ALA A 129 -10.95 -6.56 3.77
CA ALA A 129 -10.88 -7.15 5.10
C ALA A 129 -11.93 -8.24 5.30
N GLU A 130 -13.19 -7.99 4.92
CA GLU A 130 -14.26 -8.98 4.95
C GLU A 130 -13.95 -10.20 4.08
N ALA A 131 -13.43 -9.99 2.88
CA ALA A 131 -13.07 -11.07 1.96
C ALA A 131 -11.91 -11.91 2.51
N VAL A 132 -10.86 -11.27 3.01
CA VAL A 132 -9.69 -11.96 3.62
C VAL A 132 -10.11 -12.80 4.81
N VAL A 133 -10.90 -12.23 5.72
CA VAL A 133 -11.41 -12.94 6.90
C VAL A 133 -12.29 -14.12 6.48
N SER A 134 -13.18 -13.93 5.51
CA SER A 134 -14.04 -15.01 4.99
C SER A 134 -13.25 -16.12 4.31
N ALA A 135 -12.10 -15.80 3.71
CA ALA A 135 -11.19 -16.78 3.12
C ALA A 135 -10.27 -17.48 4.15
N GLY A 136 -10.38 -17.13 5.45
CA GLY A 136 -9.51 -17.65 6.51
C GLY A 136 -8.11 -17.05 6.52
N GLY A 137 -7.92 -15.94 5.81
CA GLY A 137 -6.65 -15.21 5.72
C GLY A 137 -6.43 -14.22 6.86
N GLN A 138 -5.33 -13.49 6.76
CA GLN A 138 -4.95 -12.39 7.65
C GLN A 138 -4.54 -11.19 6.81
N MET A 139 -4.81 -9.98 7.31
CA MET A 139 -4.46 -8.73 6.64
C MET A 139 -3.69 -7.82 7.59
N LEU A 140 -2.61 -7.24 7.10
CA LEU A 140 -1.92 -6.12 7.74
C LEU A 140 -2.26 -4.84 6.97
N LEU A 141 -2.83 -3.86 7.65
CA LEU A 141 -3.11 -2.54 7.12
C LEU A 141 -2.11 -1.54 7.70
N THR A 142 -1.43 -0.83 6.83
CA THR A 142 -0.48 0.22 7.19
C THR A 142 -0.38 1.26 6.07
N ALA A 143 0.49 2.25 6.23
CA ALA A 143 0.90 3.16 5.17
C ALA A 143 2.44 3.19 5.09
N ASP A 144 2.99 3.58 3.95
CA ASP A 144 4.42 3.77 3.74
C ASP A 144 4.94 5.09 4.36
N HIS A 145 4.08 6.11 4.44
CA HIS A 145 4.35 7.41 5.07
C HIS A 145 3.03 8.14 5.36
N GLY A 146 3.09 9.24 6.08
CA GLY A 146 1.98 10.16 6.29
C GLY A 146 1.89 11.21 5.17
N ASN A 147 0.67 11.72 4.93
CA ASN A 147 0.38 12.81 4.00
C ASN A 147 -0.93 13.51 4.39
N CYS A 148 -2.09 12.88 4.12
CA CYS A 148 -3.43 13.46 4.32
C CYS A 148 -3.80 13.77 5.76
N GLU A 149 -3.08 13.26 6.76
CA GLU A 149 -3.35 13.59 8.17
C GLU A 149 -2.93 15.02 8.53
N VAL A 150 -2.16 15.68 7.65
CA VAL A 150 -1.77 17.08 7.80
C VAL A 150 -2.01 17.79 6.47
N MET A 151 -3.14 18.48 6.33
CA MET A 151 -3.53 19.20 5.11
C MET A 151 -3.30 20.72 5.18
N TRP A 152 -2.85 21.23 6.33
CA TRP A 152 -2.60 22.65 6.54
C TRP A 152 -1.30 22.87 7.32
N ASP A 153 -0.50 23.81 6.87
CA ASP A 153 0.71 24.28 7.58
C ASP A 153 0.40 25.62 8.28
N ASP A 154 0.23 25.59 9.59
CA ASP A 154 -0.06 26.77 10.40
C ASP A 154 1.07 27.81 10.36
N ARG A 155 2.32 27.38 10.16
CA ARG A 155 3.48 28.28 10.11
C ARG A 155 3.57 29.02 8.78
N ALA A 156 3.35 28.29 7.70
CA ALA A 156 3.31 28.86 6.35
C ALA A 156 1.97 29.54 6.05
N ASN A 157 0.93 29.28 6.83
CA ASN A 157 -0.45 29.70 6.61
C ASN A 157 -0.93 29.34 5.19
N SER A 158 -0.70 28.09 4.81
CA SER A 158 -0.99 27.55 3.47
C SER A 158 -1.31 26.06 3.52
N PRO A 159 -1.94 25.49 2.47
CA PRO A 159 -2.08 24.04 2.37
C PRO A 159 -0.73 23.33 2.49
N HIS A 160 -0.73 22.22 3.25
CA HIS A 160 0.41 21.32 3.32
C HIS A 160 0.26 20.27 2.22
N THR A 161 1.31 20.09 1.42
CA THR A 161 1.28 19.23 0.22
C THR A 161 2.45 18.24 0.16
N ALA A 162 3.15 18.04 1.28
CA ALA A 162 4.30 17.18 1.36
C ALA A 162 4.02 15.96 2.27
N HIS A 163 4.87 14.94 2.16
CA HIS A 163 4.85 13.84 3.11
C HIS A 163 5.18 14.31 4.52
N THR A 164 4.62 13.63 5.51
CA THR A 164 4.97 13.84 6.92
C THR A 164 5.82 12.70 7.46
N THR A 165 6.47 12.95 8.58
CA THR A 165 7.20 11.91 9.36
C THR A 165 6.38 11.40 10.53
N ASN A 166 5.09 11.65 10.55
CA ASN A 166 4.19 11.16 11.58
C ASN A 166 4.15 9.62 11.58
N PRO A 167 3.97 9.00 12.74
CA PRO A 167 3.74 7.56 12.80
C PRO A 167 2.50 7.16 12.01
N VAL A 168 2.61 6.08 11.25
CA VAL A 168 1.50 5.49 10.51
C VAL A 168 0.88 4.34 11.32
N PRO A 169 -0.42 4.03 11.12
CA PRO A 169 -1.05 2.90 11.79
C PRO A 169 -0.46 1.57 11.32
N LEU A 170 -0.49 0.55 12.19
CA LEU A 170 -0.28 -0.84 11.84
C LEU A 170 -1.37 -1.67 12.48
N ILE A 171 -2.28 -2.21 11.69
CA ILE A 171 -3.48 -2.91 12.14
C ILE A 171 -3.45 -4.34 11.61
N LEU A 172 -3.56 -5.32 12.50
CA LEU A 172 -3.75 -6.73 12.14
C LEU A 172 -5.25 -7.06 12.14
N ILE A 173 -5.74 -7.58 11.04
CA ILE A 173 -7.12 -8.05 10.86
C ILE A 173 -7.08 -9.54 10.61
N CYS A 174 -7.70 -10.34 11.49
CA CYS A 174 -7.75 -11.79 11.39
C CYS A 174 -8.93 -12.38 12.19
N LEU A 175 -9.29 -13.63 11.93
CA LEU A 175 -10.30 -14.37 12.72
C LEU A 175 -9.78 -14.82 14.08
N LEU A 176 -8.46 -14.84 14.29
CA LEU A 176 -7.84 -15.42 15.48
C LEU A 176 -7.75 -14.41 16.63
N TYR A 177 -8.90 -14.08 17.20
CA TYR A 177 -8.92 -13.55 18.57
C TYR A 177 -9.16 -14.71 19.56
N THR A 178 -8.18 -15.61 19.67
CA THR A 178 -8.26 -16.75 20.59
C THR A 178 -7.15 -16.77 21.64
N SER A 179 -6.27 -15.76 21.62
CA SER A 179 -5.29 -15.59 22.71
C SER A 179 -5.77 -14.43 23.57
N PRO A 180 -6.01 -14.63 24.86
CA PRO A 180 -6.29 -13.50 25.77
C PRO A 180 -5.12 -12.52 25.66
N SER A 181 -5.45 -11.23 25.53
CA SER A 181 -4.46 -10.16 25.63
C SER A 181 -3.67 -10.32 26.93
N PRO A 182 -2.38 -9.98 27.01
CA PRO A 182 -1.67 -9.93 28.28
C PRO A 182 -2.38 -9.11 29.37
N ARG A 183 -3.29 -8.19 28.98
CA ARG A 183 -4.16 -7.43 29.90
C ARG A 183 -5.36 -8.25 30.43
N ASP A 184 -5.71 -9.33 29.75
CA ASP A 184 -6.82 -10.21 30.17
C ASP A 184 -6.32 -11.31 31.15
N LEU A 185 -5.02 -11.36 31.39
CA LEU A 185 -4.39 -12.29 32.34
C LEU A 185 -4.17 -11.70 33.73
N ASP A 186 -4.48 -10.43 33.93
CA ASP A 186 -4.43 -9.74 35.26
C ASP A 186 -5.80 -9.87 35.95
N LEU A 187 -6.21 -11.09 36.30
CA LEU A 187 -7.29 -11.40 37.26
C LEU A 187 -6.76 -12.22 38.40
#